data_b6ce037b608f0b7524d0331626f14f7a
#
_entry.id   b6ce037b608f0b7524d0331626f14f7a
#
_cell.length_a   1.000
_cell.length_b   1.000
_cell.length_c   1.000
_cell.angle_alpha   90.00
_cell.angle_beta   90.00
_cell.angle_gamma   90.00
#
_symmetry.space_group_name_H-M   'P 1'
#
loop_
_entity.id
_entity.type
_entity.pdbx_description
1 polymer ?
#
loop_
_entity_poly.entity_id
_entity_poly.type
_entity_poly.pdbx_seq_one_letter_code
_entity_poly.pdbx_strand_id
1 'polypeptide(L)'
;ELIAPSSSGGGGGGMGFDVARTGIASVGFVGFPSVGKSTLMSGLTGTTSEAAAYEFTTLTTVPGTMVVRGARIQILDLPGIIEGAKDGKGRGRQVIAVARTCNLIFIVLDVCKPLHDKQILEAELEGFGIRLNKKPPNVIVKKKDKGGLAITNTVPLTKLDHDEIRAVMSEYRISNADIAFREDVTVEELIDVIEGNRIYIPCIYVLNKIDSISIEELDLLYKIPKSVPISSRMWLN
;
A
#
# COMPACT_ATOMS: atom_id res chain seq x y z
N GLU A 1 3.60 21.24 40.54
CA GLU A 1 3.49 22.05 39.31
C GLU A 1 3.87 21.19 38.10
N LEU A 2 2.86 20.80 37.34
CA LEU A 2 3.01 20.03 36.10
C LEU A 2 3.03 21.01 34.93
N ILE A 3 4.18 21.07 34.26
CA ILE A 3 4.38 21.91 33.07
C ILE A 3 3.70 21.22 31.88
N ALA A 4 2.68 21.87 31.32
CA ALA A 4 2.05 21.46 30.06
C ALA A 4 2.96 21.81 28.87
N PRO A 5 3.08 20.97 27.83
CA PRO A 5 3.86 21.31 26.66
C PRO A 5 3.13 22.35 25.81
N SER A 6 3.85 23.41 25.48
CA SER A 6 3.42 24.51 24.61
C SER A 6 3.10 24.05 23.18
N SER A 7 1.91 24.38 22.71
CA SER A 7 1.52 24.31 21.32
C SER A 7 2.25 25.37 20.50
N SER A 8 3.19 25.01 19.64
CA SER A 8 3.67 25.89 18.59
C SER A 8 2.88 25.64 17.31
N GLY A 9 2.04 26.59 16.94
CA GLY A 9 1.35 26.64 15.68
C GLY A 9 2.32 26.91 14.53
N GLY A 10 2.12 26.23 13.42
CA GLY A 10 2.77 26.46 12.14
C GLY A 10 1.82 26.02 11.04
N GLY A 11 1.14 26.99 10.43
CA GLY A 11 0.15 26.76 9.39
C GLY A 11 0.73 26.21 8.10
N GLY A 12 -0.01 25.33 7.48
CA GLY A 12 0.20 24.79 6.14
C GLY A 12 -1.06 24.06 5.77
N GLY A 13 -2.04 24.75 5.20
CA GLY A 13 -3.30 24.21 4.75
C GLY A 13 -3.12 23.21 3.61
N GLY A 14 -3.02 21.94 3.94
CA GLY A 14 -3.27 20.83 3.05
C GLY A 14 -4.50 20.13 3.57
N MET A 15 -5.56 20.02 2.76
CA MET A 15 -6.73 19.20 3.10
C MET A 15 -6.26 17.79 3.41
N GLY A 16 -6.14 17.45 4.69
CA GLY A 16 -5.77 16.12 5.17
C GLY A 16 -6.95 15.19 5.01
N PHE A 17 -6.78 14.20 4.17
CA PHE A 17 -7.67 13.04 4.11
C PHE A 17 -7.22 12.04 5.18
N ASP A 18 -7.31 12.44 6.45
CA ASP A 18 -6.98 11.55 7.55
C ASP A 18 -8.20 10.71 7.92
N VAL A 19 -8.12 9.42 7.66
CA VAL A 19 -9.10 8.45 8.19
C VAL A 19 -8.81 8.27 9.68
N ALA A 20 -9.78 8.59 10.53
CA ALA A 20 -9.65 8.41 11.98
C ALA A 20 -9.37 6.93 12.30
N ARG A 21 -8.29 6.68 13.04
CA ARG A 21 -7.94 5.33 13.50
C ARG A 21 -8.84 4.94 14.66
N THR A 22 -9.74 3.99 14.44
CA THR A 22 -10.68 3.47 15.46
C THR A 22 -10.24 2.15 16.08
N GLY A 23 -9.09 1.60 15.67
CA GLY A 23 -8.55 0.33 16.15
C GLY A 23 -7.03 0.34 16.34
N ILE A 24 -6.50 -0.77 16.83
CA ILE A 24 -5.05 -0.98 17.02
C ILE A 24 -4.33 -1.11 15.67
N ALA A 25 -5.02 -1.68 14.68
CA ALA A 25 -4.53 -1.87 13.32
C ALA A 25 -5.64 -1.65 12.30
N SER A 26 -5.24 -1.34 11.07
CA SER A 26 -6.16 -1.16 9.94
C SER A 26 -5.73 -2.05 8.78
N VAL A 27 -6.71 -2.71 8.16
CA VAL A 27 -6.52 -3.57 6.98
C VAL A 27 -7.29 -2.99 5.81
N GLY A 28 -6.59 -2.74 4.71
CA GLY A 28 -7.19 -2.26 3.46
C GLY A 28 -7.60 -3.42 2.56
N PHE A 29 -8.79 -3.36 1.98
CA PHE A 29 -9.29 -4.33 1.02
C PHE A 29 -9.27 -3.75 -0.39
N VAL A 30 -8.69 -4.46 -1.32
CA VAL A 30 -8.57 -4.12 -2.74
C VAL A 30 -9.06 -5.29 -3.57
N GLY A 31 -9.75 -5.03 -4.66
CA GLY A 31 -10.20 -6.09 -5.57
C GLY A 31 -11.18 -5.57 -6.60
N PHE A 32 -11.27 -6.29 -7.72
CA PHE A 32 -12.22 -6.00 -8.79
C PHE A 32 -13.68 -6.10 -8.31
N PRO A 33 -14.63 -5.50 -9.03
CA PRO A 33 -16.04 -5.74 -8.78
C PRO A 33 -16.39 -7.23 -8.84
N SER A 34 -17.31 -7.67 -7.98
CA SER A 34 -17.84 -9.05 -7.95
C SER A 34 -16.86 -10.16 -7.54
N VAL A 35 -15.66 -9.84 -7.03
CA VAL A 35 -14.73 -10.86 -6.49
C VAL A 35 -15.17 -11.38 -5.11
N GLY A 36 -16.23 -10.82 -4.52
CA GLY A 36 -16.74 -11.20 -3.20
C GLY A 36 -16.15 -10.38 -2.04
N LYS A 37 -15.50 -9.24 -2.33
CA LYS A 37 -14.91 -8.36 -1.31
C LYS A 37 -15.93 -7.90 -0.26
N SER A 38 -17.09 -7.38 -0.68
CA SER A 38 -18.15 -6.93 0.23
C SER A 38 -18.73 -8.07 1.07
N THR A 39 -18.90 -9.27 0.50
CA THR A 39 -19.32 -10.47 1.21
C THR A 39 -18.33 -10.83 2.31
N LEU A 40 -17.05 -10.84 1.99
CA LEU A 40 -15.98 -11.12 2.95
C LEU A 40 -15.95 -10.07 4.08
N MET A 41 -15.99 -8.79 3.73
CA MET A 41 -15.99 -7.70 4.71
C MET A 41 -17.20 -7.76 5.65
N SER A 42 -18.40 -7.97 5.11
CA SER A 42 -19.63 -8.09 5.93
C SER A 42 -19.55 -9.27 6.89
N GLY A 43 -19.06 -10.40 6.45
CA GLY A 43 -18.90 -11.56 7.30
C GLY A 43 -17.85 -11.37 8.40
N LEU A 44 -16.73 -10.71 8.11
CA LEU A 44 -15.68 -10.43 9.10
C LEU A 44 -16.12 -9.42 10.17
N THR A 45 -16.97 -8.47 9.83
CA THR A 45 -17.41 -7.42 10.76
C THR A 45 -18.61 -7.83 11.62
N GLY A 46 -19.30 -8.93 11.28
CA GLY A 46 -20.44 -9.43 12.05
C GLY A 46 -21.66 -8.50 12.09
N THR A 47 -21.60 -7.37 11.40
CA THR A 47 -22.67 -6.38 11.32
C THR A 47 -22.80 -5.89 9.88
N THR A 48 -24.04 -5.67 9.43
CA THR A 48 -24.31 -4.75 8.34
C THR A 48 -23.64 -3.43 8.70
N SER A 49 -22.58 -3.08 7.96
CA SER A 49 -21.79 -1.90 8.23
C SER A 49 -22.71 -0.68 8.31
N GLU A 50 -22.83 -0.11 9.50
CA GLU A 50 -23.36 1.24 9.61
C GLU A 50 -22.44 2.14 8.81
N ALA A 51 -22.96 2.71 7.73
CA ALA A 51 -22.28 3.69 6.92
C ALA A 51 -22.00 4.91 7.81
N ALA A 52 -20.83 4.97 8.41
CA ALA A 52 -20.35 6.18 9.03
C ALA A 52 -20.07 7.16 7.88
N ALA A 53 -20.99 8.07 7.67
CA ALA A 53 -20.85 9.19 6.77
C ALA A 53 -19.69 10.06 7.31
N TYR A 54 -18.51 9.91 6.73
CA TYR A 54 -17.46 10.91 6.90
C TYR A 54 -17.84 12.10 6.04
N GLU A 55 -18.20 13.21 6.67
CA GLU A 55 -18.80 14.40 6.08
C GLU A 55 -17.98 15.08 4.96
N PHE A 56 -16.79 14.60 4.64
CA PHE A 56 -15.90 15.28 3.70
C PHE A 56 -15.24 14.39 2.64
N THR A 57 -15.66 13.14 2.45
CA THR A 57 -15.11 12.27 1.40
C THR A 57 -16.20 11.74 0.49
N THR A 58 -16.10 12.05 -0.80
CA THR A 58 -16.86 11.41 -1.89
C THR A 58 -16.51 9.93 -2.10
N LEU A 59 -15.55 9.40 -1.34
CA LEU A 59 -15.23 7.99 -1.17
C LEU A 59 -15.98 7.48 0.06
N THR A 60 -17.08 6.80 -0.16
CA THR A 60 -17.75 5.98 0.86
C THR A 60 -16.88 4.75 1.18
N THR A 61 -15.78 4.96 1.90
CA THR A 61 -15.11 3.86 2.59
C THR A 61 -16.02 3.48 3.74
N VAL A 62 -16.72 2.38 3.62
CA VAL A 62 -17.51 1.83 4.74
C VAL A 62 -16.53 1.15 5.68
N PRO A 63 -16.14 1.78 6.80
CA PRO A 63 -15.24 1.15 7.74
C PRO A 63 -16.00 0.09 8.52
N GLY A 64 -15.54 -1.14 8.45
CA GLY A 64 -15.95 -2.19 9.37
C GLY A 64 -14.94 -2.30 10.52
N THR A 65 -15.36 -2.85 11.64
CA THR A 65 -14.45 -3.20 12.73
C THR A 65 -14.65 -4.67 13.07
N MET A 66 -13.55 -5.42 13.10
CA MET A 66 -13.54 -6.79 13.58
C MET A 66 -12.75 -6.88 14.89
N VAL A 67 -13.09 -7.83 15.73
CA VAL A 67 -12.36 -8.10 16.98
C VAL A 67 -11.64 -9.43 16.86
N VAL A 68 -10.32 -9.42 16.94
CA VAL A 68 -9.48 -10.61 16.90
C VAL A 68 -8.74 -10.70 18.23
N ARG A 69 -9.02 -11.75 19.00
CA ARG A 69 -8.37 -11.97 20.32
C ARG A 69 -8.42 -10.74 21.24
N GLY A 70 -9.53 -10.01 21.22
CA GLY A 70 -9.73 -8.79 22.01
C GLY A 70 -9.17 -7.51 21.38
N ALA A 71 -8.42 -7.59 20.29
CA ALA A 71 -7.90 -6.44 19.54
C ALA A 71 -8.92 -5.97 18.50
N ARG A 72 -9.21 -4.67 18.46
CA ARG A 72 -10.03 -4.08 17.41
C ARG A 72 -9.20 -3.79 16.19
N ILE A 73 -9.61 -4.37 15.05
CA ILE A 73 -8.98 -4.16 13.74
C ILE A 73 -9.99 -3.45 12.85
N GLN A 74 -9.60 -2.32 12.32
CA GLN A 74 -10.39 -1.56 11.36
C GLN A 74 -10.25 -2.17 9.97
N ILE A 75 -11.37 -2.38 9.28
CA ILE A 75 -11.41 -2.83 7.89
C ILE A 75 -11.80 -1.65 7.02
N LEU A 76 -10.99 -1.36 6.01
CA LEU A 76 -11.20 -0.26 5.08
C LEU A 76 -11.37 -0.82 3.66
N ASP A 77 -12.47 -0.50 3.01
CA ASP A 77 -12.58 -0.71 1.57
C ASP A 77 -11.80 0.38 0.83
N LEU A 78 -10.99 -0.01 -0.14
CA LEU A 78 -10.28 0.88 -1.05
C LEU A 78 -10.97 0.85 -2.43
N PRO A 79 -12.16 1.46 -2.58
CA PRO A 79 -12.87 1.48 -3.84
C PRO A 79 -12.15 2.40 -4.83
N GLY A 80 -12.35 2.17 -6.12
CA GLY A 80 -11.90 3.08 -7.17
C GLY A 80 -10.45 2.97 -7.58
N ILE A 81 -9.69 1.98 -7.06
CA ILE A 81 -8.36 1.67 -7.62
C ILE A 81 -8.52 1.27 -9.09
N ILE A 82 -9.51 0.46 -9.40
CA ILE A 82 -9.74 -0.11 -10.73
C ILE A 82 -10.56 0.80 -11.65
N GLU A 83 -11.45 1.61 -11.10
CA GLU A 83 -12.31 2.51 -11.87
C GLU A 83 -11.64 3.86 -12.20
N GLY A 84 -10.54 4.16 -11.57
CA GLY A 84 -9.92 5.49 -11.55
C GLY A 84 -8.80 5.73 -12.54
N ALA A 85 -8.31 4.73 -13.26
CA ALA A 85 -7.25 4.92 -14.28
C ALA A 85 -7.66 5.88 -15.41
N LYS A 86 -8.97 6.09 -15.62
CA LYS A 86 -9.51 7.00 -16.65
C LYS A 86 -9.81 8.43 -16.14
N ASP A 87 -9.97 8.65 -14.84
CA ASP A 87 -10.51 9.90 -14.30
C ASP A 87 -9.52 10.83 -13.56
N GLY A 88 -8.22 10.66 -13.77
CA GLY A 88 -7.25 11.70 -13.46
C GLY A 88 -6.74 11.78 -12.01
N LYS A 89 -5.77 12.65 -11.81
CA LYS A 89 -4.84 12.82 -10.67
C LYS A 89 -5.46 12.99 -9.26
N GLY A 90 -6.77 13.16 -9.13
CA GLY A 90 -7.42 13.42 -7.84
C GLY A 90 -7.61 12.17 -6.98
N ARG A 91 -8.02 11.06 -7.59
CA ARG A 91 -8.32 9.79 -6.89
C ARG A 91 -7.06 9.09 -6.37
N GLY A 92 -5.94 9.18 -7.08
CA GLY A 92 -4.67 8.60 -6.62
C GLY A 92 -4.23 9.13 -5.26
N ARG A 93 -4.43 10.43 -4.98
CA ARG A 93 -4.09 11.01 -3.66
C ARG A 93 -4.96 10.45 -2.54
N GLN A 94 -6.22 10.16 -2.79
CA GLN A 94 -7.14 9.58 -1.82
C GLN A 94 -6.79 8.13 -1.50
N VAL A 95 -6.49 7.31 -2.52
CA VAL A 95 -6.01 5.93 -2.35
C VAL A 95 -4.74 5.89 -1.52
N ILE A 96 -3.77 6.76 -1.83
CA ILE A 96 -2.52 6.88 -1.07
C ILE A 96 -2.81 7.27 0.37
N ALA A 97 -3.69 8.23 0.63
CA ALA A 97 -4.03 8.67 1.97
C ALA A 97 -4.63 7.53 2.81
N VAL A 98 -5.58 6.77 2.24
CA VAL A 98 -6.16 5.60 2.92
C VAL A 98 -5.13 4.49 3.10
N ALA A 99 -4.32 4.18 2.08
CA ALA A 99 -3.28 3.15 2.17
C ALA A 99 -2.23 3.47 3.26
N ARG A 100 -1.91 4.75 3.49
CA ARG A 100 -1.02 5.19 4.58
C ARG A 100 -1.56 4.89 5.97
N THR A 101 -2.86 4.74 6.13
CA THR A 101 -3.48 4.39 7.41
C THR A 101 -3.51 2.88 7.64
N CYS A 102 -3.33 2.08 6.58
CA CYS A 102 -3.36 0.62 6.65
C CYS A 102 -2.02 0.05 7.11
N ASN A 103 -2.10 -1.02 7.89
CA ASN A 103 -0.94 -1.82 8.31
C ASN A 103 -0.75 -3.05 7.41
N LEU A 104 -1.81 -3.45 6.69
CA LEU A 104 -1.84 -4.61 5.82
C LEU A 104 -2.83 -4.35 4.69
N ILE A 105 -2.54 -4.84 3.49
CA ILE A 105 -3.49 -4.85 2.36
C ILE A 105 -3.88 -6.28 2.04
N PHE A 106 -5.19 -6.51 1.86
CA PHE A 106 -5.74 -7.71 1.27
C PHE A 106 -6.15 -7.43 -0.18
N ILE A 107 -5.52 -8.12 -1.12
CA ILE A 107 -5.94 -8.13 -2.51
C ILE A 107 -6.85 -9.34 -2.71
N VAL A 108 -8.15 -9.08 -2.90
CA VAL A 108 -9.16 -10.12 -3.09
C VAL A 108 -9.28 -10.44 -4.57
N LEU A 109 -9.03 -11.68 -4.92
CA LEU A 109 -9.04 -12.21 -6.29
C LEU A 109 -10.10 -13.31 -6.42
N ASP A 110 -10.72 -13.39 -7.58
CA ASP A 110 -11.64 -14.47 -7.93
C ASP A 110 -10.87 -15.61 -8.61
N VAL A 111 -10.84 -16.80 -8.01
CA VAL A 111 -10.09 -17.95 -8.54
C VAL A 111 -10.61 -18.44 -9.88
N CYS A 112 -11.86 -18.11 -10.23
CA CYS A 112 -12.45 -18.44 -11.52
C CYS A 112 -12.01 -17.49 -12.65
N LYS A 113 -11.25 -16.44 -12.32
CA LYS A 113 -10.73 -15.45 -13.27
C LYS A 113 -9.23 -15.63 -13.50
N PRO A 114 -8.70 -15.18 -14.65
CA PRO A 114 -7.27 -15.22 -14.90
C PRO A 114 -6.46 -14.47 -13.83
N LEU A 115 -5.28 -15.00 -13.49
CA LEU A 115 -4.33 -14.33 -12.58
C LEU A 115 -3.81 -12.97 -13.08
N HIS A 116 -4.17 -12.58 -14.31
CA HIS A 116 -3.88 -11.27 -14.87
C HIS A 116 -4.46 -10.12 -14.01
N ASP A 117 -5.60 -10.35 -13.37
CA ASP A 117 -6.23 -9.41 -12.44
C ASP A 117 -5.28 -9.02 -11.29
N LYS A 118 -4.47 -9.97 -10.79
CA LYS A 118 -3.43 -9.72 -9.78
C LYS A 118 -2.39 -8.73 -10.28
N GLN A 119 -1.88 -8.94 -11.50
CA GLN A 119 -0.83 -8.10 -12.09
C GLN A 119 -1.34 -6.66 -12.32
N ILE A 120 -2.57 -6.51 -12.78
CA ILE A 120 -3.20 -5.19 -12.97
C ILE A 120 -3.27 -4.44 -11.64
N LEU A 121 -3.76 -5.08 -10.58
CA LEU A 121 -3.89 -4.46 -9.26
C LEU A 121 -2.53 -4.07 -8.66
N GLU A 122 -1.54 -4.94 -8.81
CA GLU A 122 -0.17 -4.66 -8.37
C GLU A 122 0.41 -3.45 -9.13
N ALA A 123 0.27 -3.41 -10.46
CA ALA A 123 0.75 -2.31 -11.28
C ALA A 123 0.06 -0.97 -10.96
N GLU A 124 -1.25 -0.99 -10.71
CA GLU A 124 -1.97 0.22 -10.29
C GLU A 124 -1.51 0.73 -8.92
N LEU A 125 -1.35 -0.16 -7.95
CA LEU A 125 -0.85 0.20 -6.62
C LEU A 125 0.60 0.71 -6.69
N GLU A 126 1.45 0.08 -7.50
CA GLU A 126 2.81 0.56 -7.76
C GLU A 126 2.82 1.94 -8.43
N GLY A 127 1.90 2.19 -9.36
CA GLY A 127 1.72 3.50 -10.01
C GLY A 127 1.33 4.60 -9.02
N PHE A 128 0.59 4.27 -7.96
CA PHE A 128 0.31 5.19 -6.85
C PHE A 128 1.46 5.33 -5.85
N GLY A 129 2.58 4.65 -6.06
CA GLY A 129 3.74 4.68 -5.16
C GLY A 129 3.62 3.76 -3.95
N ILE A 130 2.73 2.77 -3.99
CA ILE A 130 2.60 1.75 -2.96
C ILE A 130 3.45 0.54 -3.34
N ARG A 131 4.38 0.17 -2.49
CA ARG A 131 5.30 -0.96 -2.67
C ARG A 131 4.84 -2.13 -1.81
N LEU A 132 4.20 -3.11 -2.47
CA LEU A 132 3.66 -4.28 -1.81
C LEU A 132 4.77 -5.29 -1.48
N ASN A 133 4.77 -5.76 -0.23
CA ASN A 133 5.69 -6.81 0.21
C ASN A 133 7.19 -6.50 0.01
N LYS A 134 7.54 -5.24 -0.23
CA LYS A 134 8.93 -4.75 -0.31
C LYS A 134 9.30 -4.04 0.99
N LYS A 135 10.60 -3.91 1.25
CA LYS A 135 11.14 -3.09 2.33
C LYS A 135 11.68 -1.79 1.75
N PRO A 136 11.66 -0.70 2.53
CA PRO A 136 12.36 0.53 2.10
C PRO A 136 13.83 0.22 1.83
N PRO A 137 14.37 0.69 0.68
CA PRO A 137 15.79 0.52 0.36
C PRO A 137 16.68 1.21 1.40
N ASN A 138 17.76 0.56 1.80
CA ASN A 138 18.71 1.12 2.77
C ASN A 138 19.72 2.04 2.07
N VAL A 139 19.21 3.13 1.51
CA VAL A 139 19.99 4.19 0.86
C VAL A 139 19.64 5.53 1.52
N ILE A 140 20.67 6.32 1.78
CA ILE A 140 20.50 7.66 2.35
C ILE A 140 20.93 8.67 1.32
N VAL A 141 20.04 9.60 0.98
CA VAL A 141 20.32 10.73 0.09
C VAL A 141 20.18 12.03 0.89
N LYS A 142 21.29 12.72 1.11
CA LYS A 142 21.31 14.02 1.80
C LYS A 142 21.70 15.12 0.81
N LYS A 143 20.77 15.99 0.45
CA LYS A 143 21.04 17.15 -0.38
C LYS A 143 21.96 18.13 0.34
N LYS A 144 22.86 18.77 -0.41
CA LYS A 144 23.81 19.78 0.06
C LYS A 144 23.72 21.04 -0.80
N ASP A 145 24.19 22.15 -0.31
CA ASP A 145 24.23 23.40 -1.07
C ASP A 145 25.40 23.41 -2.07
N LYS A 146 26.54 22.78 -1.72
CA LYS A 146 27.78 22.77 -2.52
C LYS A 146 28.52 21.45 -2.35
N GLY A 147 29.48 21.18 -3.26
CA GLY A 147 30.43 20.07 -3.13
C GLY A 147 30.19 18.88 -4.07
N GLY A 148 29.24 18.97 -5.00
CA GLY A 148 28.96 17.90 -5.96
C GLY A 148 28.34 16.66 -5.32
N LEU A 149 28.33 15.57 -6.09
CA LEU A 149 27.83 14.27 -5.64
C LEU A 149 28.95 13.46 -4.99
N ALA A 150 28.79 13.11 -3.73
CA ALA A 150 29.65 12.18 -3.03
C ALA A 150 28.91 10.84 -2.86
N ILE A 151 29.42 9.80 -3.50
CA ILE A 151 28.82 8.46 -3.47
C ILE A 151 29.70 7.58 -2.60
N THR A 152 29.08 6.98 -1.58
CA THR A 152 29.72 6.00 -0.70
C THR A 152 28.89 4.73 -0.66
N ASN A 153 29.54 3.59 -0.63
CA ASN A 153 28.86 2.30 -0.55
C ASN A 153 29.56 1.39 0.46
N THR A 154 28.80 0.70 1.27
CA THR A 154 29.28 -0.32 2.22
C THR A 154 29.17 -1.73 1.66
N VAL A 155 28.47 -1.89 0.54
CA VAL A 155 28.29 -3.13 -0.19
C VAL A 155 28.66 -2.92 -1.67
N PRO A 156 29.09 -3.96 -2.41
CA PRO A 156 29.25 -3.85 -3.84
C PRO A 156 27.91 -3.52 -4.52
N LEU A 157 27.93 -2.55 -5.44
CA LEU A 157 26.79 -2.23 -6.27
C LEU A 157 26.88 -3.07 -7.55
N THR A 158 25.95 -4.00 -7.76
CA THR A 158 25.89 -4.88 -8.93
C THR A 158 24.72 -4.56 -9.85
N LYS A 159 23.69 -3.90 -9.33
CA LYS A 159 22.45 -3.55 -10.04
C LYS A 159 22.40 -2.11 -10.51
N LEU A 160 23.37 -1.30 -10.11
CA LEU A 160 23.40 0.13 -10.37
C LEU A 160 24.84 0.59 -10.44
N ASP A 161 25.21 1.29 -11.51
CA ASP A 161 26.54 1.86 -11.66
C ASP A 161 26.61 3.36 -11.31
N HIS A 162 27.83 3.89 -11.23
CA HIS A 162 28.04 5.29 -10.86
C HIS A 162 27.52 6.28 -11.91
N ASP A 163 27.46 5.91 -13.16
CA ASP A 163 26.99 6.79 -14.23
C ASP A 163 25.47 6.83 -14.25
N GLU A 164 24.80 5.69 -13.98
CA GLU A 164 23.36 5.63 -13.76
C GLU A 164 22.94 6.46 -12.54
N ILE A 165 23.67 6.38 -11.43
CA ILE A 165 23.40 7.21 -10.24
C ILE A 165 23.47 8.69 -10.61
N ARG A 166 24.52 9.13 -11.34
CA ARG A 166 24.66 10.51 -11.78
C ARG A 166 23.55 10.94 -12.72
N ALA A 167 23.14 10.08 -13.65
CA ALA A 167 22.06 10.33 -14.59
C ALA A 167 20.73 10.56 -13.83
N VAL A 168 20.39 9.67 -12.91
CA VAL A 168 19.19 9.81 -12.06
C VAL A 168 19.23 11.11 -11.26
N MET A 169 20.35 11.40 -10.58
CA MET A 169 20.48 12.63 -9.79
C MET A 169 20.34 13.89 -10.65
N SER A 170 20.87 13.88 -11.88
CA SER A 170 20.74 14.97 -12.84
C SER A 170 19.30 15.17 -13.30
N GLU A 171 18.55 14.09 -13.56
CA GLU A 171 17.14 14.14 -13.94
C GLU A 171 16.29 14.80 -12.84
N TYR A 172 16.56 14.47 -11.58
CA TYR A 172 15.92 15.09 -10.42
C TYR A 172 16.50 16.45 -10.03
N ARG A 173 17.41 17.02 -10.84
CA ARG A 173 18.08 18.33 -10.64
C ARG A 173 18.80 18.41 -9.29
N ILE A 174 19.40 17.33 -8.86
CA ILE A 174 20.18 17.26 -7.62
C ILE A 174 21.66 17.23 -7.99
N SER A 175 22.29 18.41 -7.99
CA SER A 175 23.70 18.55 -8.36
C SER A 175 24.66 18.34 -7.18
N ASN A 176 24.17 18.45 -5.94
CA ASN A 176 24.99 18.34 -4.74
C ASN A 176 24.29 17.46 -3.71
N ALA A 177 24.84 16.31 -3.39
CA ALA A 177 24.31 15.39 -2.40
C ALA A 177 25.37 14.41 -1.89
N ASP A 178 25.19 13.94 -0.65
CA ASP A 178 25.83 12.74 -0.13
C ASP A 178 24.88 11.56 -0.29
N ILE A 179 25.32 10.53 -1.00
CA ILE A 179 24.55 9.33 -1.26
C ILE A 179 25.30 8.16 -0.63
N ALA A 180 24.66 7.49 0.34
CA ALA A 180 25.25 6.35 1.03
C ALA A 180 24.42 5.09 0.77
N PHE A 181 25.01 4.14 0.07
CA PHE A 181 24.39 2.83 -0.20
C PHE A 181 24.82 1.83 0.87
N ARG A 182 23.86 1.25 1.57
CA ARG A 182 24.04 0.17 2.54
C ARG A 182 23.45 -1.15 2.05
N GLU A 183 22.87 -1.13 0.85
CA GLU A 183 22.24 -2.26 0.18
C GLU A 183 22.47 -2.12 -1.33
N ASP A 184 22.51 -3.25 -2.04
CA ASP A 184 22.59 -3.29 -3.50
C ASP A 184 21.20 -3.09 -4.09
N VAL A 185 20.92 -1.88 -4.58
CA VAL A 185 19.61 -1.42 -5.02
C VAL A 185 19.54 -1.21 -6.53
N THR A 186 18.33 -1.23 -7.07
CA THR A 186 18.05 -0.91 -8.48
C THR A 186 17.86 0.58 -8.68
N VAL A 187 17.80 1.00 -9.96
CA VAL A 187 17.50 2.40 -10.35
C VAL A 187 16.15 2.85 -9.78
N GLU A 188 15.12 2.00 -9.87
CA GLU A 188 13.77 2.30 -9.36
C GLU A 188 13.77 2.49 -7.85
N GLU A 189 14.53 1.67 -7.12
CA GLU A 189 14.65 1.77 -5.67
C GLU A 189 15.37 3.06 -5.26
N LEU A 190 16.39 3.50 -6.02
CA LEU A 190 17.02 4.79 -5.81
C LEU A 190 16.03 5.95 -6.05
N ILE A 191 15.26 5.88 -7.13
CA ILE A 191 14.22 6.86 -7.43
C ILE A 191 13.20 6.93 -6.30
N ASP A 192 12.75 5.79 -5.77
CA ASP A 192 11.82 5.73 -4.65
C ASP A 192 12.36 6.47 -3.41
N VAL A 193 13.66 6.36 -3.13
CA VAL A 193 14.33 7.10 -2.03
C VAL A 193 14.37 8.60 -2.30
N ILE A 194 14.68 9.01 -3.54
CA ILE A 194 14.78 10.43 -3.93
C ILE A 194 13.41 11.12 -3.82
N GLU A 195 12.36 10.45 -4.28
CA GLU A 195 11.00 10.98 -4.22
C GLU A 195 10.43 10.98 -2.80
N GLY A 196 10.80 10.02 -1.96
CA GLY A 196 10.50 10.01 -0.52
C GLY A 196 9.03 9.89 -0.14
N ASN A 197 8.14 9.64 -1.11
CA ASN A 197 6.69 9.58 -0.92
C ASN A 197 6.10 8.18 -1.07
N ARG A 198 6.94 7.15 -1.09
CA ARG A 198 6.52 5.76 -1.24
C ARG A 198 6.00 5.18 0.07
N ILE A 199 5.07 4.24 -0.07
CA ILE A 199 4.47 3.48 1.03
C ILE A 199 4.88 2.03 0.88
N TYR A 200 5.56 1.48 1.89
CA TYR A 200 5.94 0.07 1.94
C TYR A 200 4.99 -0.65 2.89
N ILE A 201 4.18 -1.55 2.34
CA ILE A 201 3.13 -2.22 3.11
C ILE A 201 3.08 -3.71 2.78
N PRO A 202 2.91 -4.60 3.78
CA PRO A 202 2.67 -6.00 3.53
C PRO A 202 1.32 -6.21 2.84
N CYS A 203 1.27 -7.25 1.99
CA CYS A 203 0.07 -7.64 1.26
C CYS A 203 -0.14 -9.15 1.34
N ILE A 204 -1.39 -9.56 1.45
CA ILE A 204 -1.86 -10.95 1.34
C ILE A 204 -2.86 -11.04 0.19
N TYR A 205 -2.70 -12.06 -0.65
CA TYR A 205 -3.64 -12.35 -1.73
C TYR A 205 -4.73 -13.29 -1.22
N VAL A 206 -5.95 -12.80 -1.17
CA VAL A 206 -7.13 -13.58 -0.77
C VAL A 206 -7.75 -14.18 -2.02
N LEU A 207 -7.57 -15.47 -2.21
CA LEU A 207 -8.06 -16.22 -3.37
C LEU A 207 -9.46 -16.74 -3.07
N ASN A 208 -10.47 -15.97 -3.45
CA ASN A 208 -11.86 -16.23 -3.09
C ASN A 208 -12.58 -17.12 -4.12
N LYS A 209 -13.68 -17.73 -3.68
CA LYS A 209 -14.56 -18.62 -4.45
C LYS A 209 -13.96 -20.01 -4.73
N ILE A 210 -13.18 -20.54 -3.79
CA ILE A 210 -12.62 -21.91 -3.93
C ILE A 210 -13.69 -23.01 -3.99
N ASP A 211 -14.92 -22.70 -3.60
CA ASP A 211 -16.09 -23.57 -3.75
C ASP A 211 -16.45 -23.86 -5.22
N SER A 212 -15.89 -23.11 -6.16
CA SER A 212 -16.17 -23.21 -7.60
C SER A 212 -15.05 -23.89 -8.40
N ILE A 213 -14.01 -24.39 -7.75
CA ILE A 213 -12.85 -25.04 -8.40
C ILE A 213 -12.64 -26.46 -7.90
N SER A 214 -11.83 -27.24 -8.62
CA SER A 214 -11.47 -28.61 -8.23
C SER A 214 -10.41 -28.63 -7.12
N ILE A 215 -10.25 -29.80 -6.49
CA ILE A 215 -9.23 -30.01 -5.44
C ILE A 215 -7.81 -29.88 -6.03
N GLU A 216 -7.61 -30.34 -7.26
CA GLU A 216 -6.34 -30.25 -7.97
C GLU A 216 -5.94 -28.79 -8.24
N GLU A 217 -6.90 -27.96 -8.63
CA GLU A 217 -6.70 -26.53 -8.80
C GLU A 217 -6.41 -25.83 -7.46
N LEU A 218 -7.11 -26.22 -6.40
CA LEU A 218 -6.86 -25.71 -5.06
C LEU A 218 -5.43 -26.01 -4.59
N ASP A 219 -4.91 -27.22 -4.86
CA ASP A 219 -3.53 -27.59 -4.51
C ASP A 219 -2.49 -26.70 -5.22
N LEU A 220 -2.78 -26.26 -6.44
CA LEU A 220 -1.95 -25.30 -7.16
C LEU A 220 -1.99 -23.91 -6.52
N LEU A 221 -3.15 -23.47 -6.06
CA LEU A 221 -3.32 -22.16 -5.41
C LEU A 221 -2.55 -22.06 -4.09
N TYR A 222 -2.45 -23.16 -3.33
CA TYR A 222 -1.66 -23.18 -2.09
C TYR A 222 -0.16 -22.96 -2.31
N LYS A 223 0.34 -23.14 -3.53
CA LYS A 223 1.75 -22.90 -3.89
C LYS A 223 2.04 -21.41 -4.15
N ILE A 224 1.02 -20.58 -4.29
CA ILE A 224 1.19 -19.13 -4.49
C ILE A 224 1.64 -18.49 -3.18
N PRO A 225 2.81 -17.83 -3.14
CA PRO A 225 3.32 -17.26 -1.92
C PRO A 225 2.44 -16.11 -1.42
N LYS A 226 2.30 -16.01 -0.10
CA LYS A 226 1.47 -14.98 0.56
C LYS A 226 0.01 -14.97 0.13
N SER A 227 -0.53 -16.11 -0.25
CA SER A 227 -1.94 -16.27 -0.59
C SER A 227 -2.68 -17.09 0.46
N VAL A 228 -3.99 -16.82 0.56
CA VAL A 228 -4.94 -17.54 1.40
C VAL A 228 -6.16 -17.87 0.54
N PRO A 229 -6.34 -19.14 0.15
CA PRO A 229 -7.54 -19.56 -0.55
C PRO A 229 -8.73 -19.62 0.41
N ILE A 230 -9.86 -19.02 0.04
CA ILE A 230 -11.07 -18.98 0.86
C ILE A 230 -12.33 -19.15 0.01
N SER A 231 -13.44 -19.45 0.68
CA SER A 231 -14.78 -19.18 0.17
C SER A 231 -15.52 -18.27 1.13
N SER A 232 -15.68 -17.01 0.77
CA SER A 232 -16.44 -16.05 1.57
C SER A 232 -17.94 -16.38 1.62
N ARG A 233 -18.45 -17.17 0.66
CA ARG A 233 -19.84 -17.63 0.61
C ARG A 233 -20.08 -18.80 1.55
N MET A 234 -19.18 -19.76 1.56
CA MET A 234 -19.32 -21.00 2.32
C MET A 234 -18.58 -20.97 3.65
N TRP A 235 -17.86 -19.87 3.95
CA TRP A 235 -16.97 -19.76 5.11
C TRP A 235 -15.97 -20.92 5.20
N LEU A 236 -15.32 -21.22 4.09
CA LEU A 236 -14.24 -22.21 4.01
C LEU A 236 -12.89 -21.52 4.16
N ASN A 237 -12.05 -22.11 5.04
CA ASN A 237 -10.68 -21.75 5.43
C ASN A 237 -10.62 -20.57 6.41
#